data_e5bc75aa1d9bb7406119331acae6255d
#
_entry.id   e5bc75aa1d9bb7406119331acae6255d
#
_cell.length_a   1.000
_cell.length_b   1.000
_cell.length_c   1.000
_cell.angle_alpha   90.00
_cell.angle_beta   90.00
_cell.angle_gamma   90.00
#
_symmetry.space_group_name_H-M   'P 1'
#
loop_
_entity.id
_entity.type
_entity.pdbx_description
1 polymer ?
#
loop_
_entity_poly.entity_id
_entity_poly.type
_entity_poly.pdbx_seq_one_letter_code
_entity_poly.pdbx_strand_id
1 'polypeptide(L)'
;MTPGGEVHLALAFNPSHLEIVSPVVEGSVRARQDRREDPKGDTVVPIVIHGDAAFAGQGVVMETFQMSQTRGYKTGGTLHIVINNQVGFTTSRQEDARSTEYCTDIAKMVQAPIFHVNGDDPEAVVFVTQLAVDYRNQFLSLIHISEPTRPNTI
;
A
#
# COMPACT_ATOMS: atom_id res chain seq x y z
N MET A 1 -1.17 -14.87 18.00
CA MET A 1 0.06 -14.42 18.67
C MET A 1 1.18 -14.47 17.64
N THR A 2 1.93 -13.41 17.51
CA THR A 2 3.13 -13.39 16.68
C THR A 2 4.36 -13.74 17.53
N PRO A 3 5.53 -14.07 16.95
CA PRO A 3 6.76 -14.25 17.72
C PRO A 3 7.12 -13.04 18.59
N GLY A 4 6.67 -11.84 18.20
CA GLY A 4 6.86 -10.59 18.95
C GLY A 4 5.77 -10.25 19.97
N GLY A 5 4.76 -11.10 20.16
CA GLY A 5 3.66 -10.88 21.10
C GLY A 5 2.31 -10.62 20.42
N GLU A 6 1.39 -9.98 21.15
CA GLU A 6 0.07 -9.63 20.62
C GLU A 6 0.13 -8.43 19.69
N VAL A 7 -0.55 -8.53 18.57
CA VAL A 7 -0.77 -7.44 17.62
C VAL A 7 -2.27 -7.21 17.47
N HIS A 8 -2.71 -5.98 17.64
CA HIS A 8 -4.09 -5.58 17.43
C HIS A 8 -4.31 -5.19 15.96
N LEU A 9 -5.21 -5.91 15.28
CA LEU A 9 -5.63 -5.60 13.92
C LEU A 9 -6.94 -4.81 13.95
N ALA A 10 -6.97 -3.68 13.27
CA ALA A 10 -8.17 -2.89 13.07
C ALA A 10 -8.45 -2.73 11.58
N LEU A 11 -9.56 -3.26 11.12
CA LEU A 11 -10.01 -3.13 9.73
C LEU A 11 -10.89 -1.89 9.59
N ALA A 12 -10.55 -1.01 8.66
CA ALA A 12 -11.40 0.11 8.28
C ALA A 12 -12.52 -0.37 7.33
N PHE A 13 -13.71 0.22 7.48
CA PHE A 13 -14.80 -0.02 6.53
C PHE A 13 -14.43 0.53 5.15
N ASN A 14 -14.55 -0.31 4.13
CA ASN A 14 -14.28 0.07 2.76
C ASN A 14 -15.59 0.53 2.09
N PRO A 15 -15.73 1.81 1.71
CA PRO A 15 -16.89 2.30 0.97
C PRO A 15 -16.87 1.84 -0.49
N SER A 16 -17.96 2.10 -1.22
CA SER A 16 -18.05 1.79 -2.65
C SER A 16 -17.17 2.68 -3.54
N HIS A 17 -16.65 3.78 -3.03
CA HIS A 17 -15.72 4.66 -3.74
C HIS A 17 -14.31 4.09 -3.63
N LEU A 18 -13.75 3.70 -4.78
CA LEU A 18 -12.41 3.11 -4.85
C LEU A 18 -11.36 4.04 -4.25
N GLU A 19 -10.45 3.46 -3.48
CA GLU A 19 -9.26 4.09 -2.89
C GLU A 19 -9.54 5.17 -1.83
N ILE A 20 -10.80 5.56 -1.60
CA ILE A 20 -11.12 6.64 -0.66
C ILE A 20 -10.88 6.23 0.81
N VAL A 21 -10.79 4.95 1.10
CA VAL A 21 -10.44 4.45 2.43
C VAL A 21 -8.98 4.74 2.81
N SER A 22 -8.08 4.90 1.82
CA SER A 22 -6.66 5.13 2.06
C SER A 22 -6.39 6.37 2.93
N PRO A 23 -6.84 7.59 2.59
CA PRO A 23 -6.66 8.74 3.46
C PRO A 23 -7.39 8.63 4.80
N VAL A 24 -8.50 7.87 4.87
CA VAL A 24 -9.21 7.61 6.13
C VAL A 24 -8.36 6.75 7.06
N VAL A 25 -7.68 5.72 6.54
CA VAL A 25 -6.74 4.90 7.30
C VAL A 25 -5.59 5.74 7.81
N GLU A 26 -5.01 6.60 6.98
CA GLU A 26 -3.93 7.51 7.39
C GLU A 26 -4.36 8.42 8.54
N GLY A 27 -5.52 9.04 8.45
CA GLY A 27 -6.08 9.88 9.52
C GLY A 27 -6.34 9.11 10.81
N SER A 28 -6.87 7.88 10.69
CA SER A 28 -7.11 6.99 11.84
C SER A 28 -5.81 6.57 12.53
N VAL A 29 -4.78 6.24 11.74
CA VAL A 29 -3.45 5.90 12.26
C VAL A 29 -2.83 7.10 12.95
N ARG A 30 -2.84 8.27 12.33
CA ARG A 30 -2.32 9.49 12.94
C ARG A 30 -2.98 9.80 14.27
N ALA A 31 -4.31 9.72 14.36
CA ALA A 31 -5.04 9.94 15.61
C ALA A 31 -4.68 8.91 16.70
N ARG A 32 -4.34 7.68 16.32
CA ARG A 32 -3.89 6.64 17.27
C ARG A 32 -2.47 6.88 17.74
N GLN A 33 -1.58 7.32 16.84
CA GLN A 33 -0.21 7.70 17.18
C GLN A 33 -0.21 8.87 18.17
N ASP A 34 -0.99 9.91 17.90
CA ASP A 34 -1.11 11.06 18.80
C ASP A 34 -1.63 10.66 20.19
N ARG A 35 -2.66 9.81 20.26
CA ARG A 35 -3.20 9.33 21.55
C ARG A 35 -2.25 8.41 22.34
N ARG A 36 -1.31 7.75 21.65
CA ARG A 36 -0.34 6.83 22.25
C ARG A 36 1.01 7.47 22.50
N GLU A 37 1.12 8.76 22.21
CA GLU A 37 2.38 9.49 22.29
C GLU A 37 3.50 8.81 21.50
N ASP A 38 3.14 8.35 20.26
CA ASP A 38 4.03 7.67 19.31
C ASP A 38 4.52 8.65 18.22
N PRO A 39 5.47 9.54 18.55
CA PRO A 39 5.93 10.56 17.60
C PRO A 39 6.78 9.97 16.45
N LYS A 40 7.29 8.74 16.63
CA LYS A 40 8.05 8.03 15.61
C LYS A 40 7.16 7.29 14.61
N GLY A 41 5.94 6.92 15.01
CA GLY A 41 5.03 6.15 14.18
C GLY A 41 5.46 4.70 14.01
N ASP A 42 6.12 4.12 15.00
CA ASP A 42 6.62 2.74 14.97
C ASP A 42 5.71 1.74 15.71
N THR A 43 4.73 2.21 16.47
CA THR A 43 3.78 1.34 17.19
C THR A 43 2.45 1.13 16.46
N VAL A 44 2.10 2.02 15.53
CA VAL A 44 0.88 1.92 14.72
C VAL A 44 1.22 2.01 13.24
N VAL A 45 0.98 0.94 12.50
CA VAL A 45 1.37 0.81 11.09
C VAL A 45 0.12 0.81 10.21
N PRO A 46 0.00 1.74 9.24
CA PRO A 46 -1.02 1.67 8.20
C PRO A 46 -0.65 0.63 7.14
N ILE A 47 -1.64 -0.17 6.74
CA ILE A 47 -1.53 -1.11 5.63
C ILE A 47 -2.73 -0.88 4.72
N VAL A 48 -2.49 -0.69 3.44
CA VAL A 48 -3.54 -0.51 2.43
C VAL A 48 -3.35 -1.53 1.32
N ILE A 49 -4.43 -2.26 0.99
CA ILE A 49 -4.43 -3.28 -0.05
C ILE A 49 -5.22 -2.73 -1.23
N HIS A 50 -4.63 -2.77 -2.42
CA HIS A 50 -5.15 -2.20 -3.64
C HIS A 50 -5.34 -3.25 -4.74
N GLY A 51 -6.29 -3.02 -5.63
CA GLY A 51 -6.26 -3.60 -6.97
C GLY A 51 -5.41 -2.72 -7.90
N ASP A 52 -4.72 -3.30 -8.86
CA ASP A 52 -3.80 -2.61 -9.76
C ASP A 52 -4.44 -1.48 -10.59
N ALA A 53 -5.63 -1.73 -11.12
CA ALA A 53 -6.35 -0.74 -11.92
C ALA A 53 -6.80 0.47 -11.09
N ALA A 54 -7.30 0.24 -9.88
CA ALA A 54 -7.69 1.29 -8.96
C ALA A 54 -6.48 2.08 -8.46
N PHE A 55 -5.39 1.40 -8.10
CA PHE A 55 -4.16 2.01 -7.66
C PHE A 55 -3.58 2.99 -8.70
N ALA A 56 -3.50 2.57 -9.95
CA ALA A 56 -2.96 3.40 -11.03
C ALA A 56 -3.94 4.48 -11.51
N GLY A 57 -5.24 4.22 -11.44
CA GLY A 57 -6.25 5.04 -12.12
C GLY A 57 -7.01 6.04 -11.23
N GLN A 58 -6.90 5.94 -9.91
CA GLN A 58 -7.61 6.84 -9.00
C GLN A 58 -6.71 7.95 -8.48
N GLY A 59 -7.05 9.21 -8.81
CA GLY A 59 -6.26 10.39 -8.43
C GLY A 59 -6.04 10.53 -6.92
N VAL A 60 -6.99 10.06 -6.09
CA VAL A 60 -6.88 10.08 -4.62
C VAL A 60 -5.66 9.32 -4.09
N VAL A 61 -5.17 8.30 -4.82
CA VAL A 61 -3.94 7.58 -4.44
C VAL A 61 -2.73 8.52 -4.53
N MET A 62 -2.59 9.23 -5.65
CA MET A 62 -1.50 10.19 -5.85
C MET A 62 -1.59 11.36 -4.87
N GLU A 63 -2.79 11.85 -4.57
CA GLU A 63 -3.03 12.90 -3.58
C GLU A 63 -2.64 12.43 -2.17
N THR A 64 -2.97 11.19 -1.81
CA THR A 64 -2.56 10.58 -0.53
C THR A 64 -1.05 10.47 -0.43
N PHE A 65 -0.36 10.09 -1.53
CA PHE A 65 1.10 10.05 -1.57
C PHE A 65 1.72 11.42 -1.35
N GLN A 66 1.17 12.48 -1.95
CA GLN A 66 1.65 13.84 -1.74
C GLN A 66 1.52 14.30 -0.29
N MET A 67 0.57 13.77 0.46
CA MET A 67 0.40 14.07 1.88
C MET A 67 1.36 13.29 2.79
N SER A 68 1.89 12.16 2.34
CA SER A 68 2.58 11.15 3.16
C SER A 68 3.79 11.66 3.96
N GLN A 69 4.49 12.67 3.45
CA GLN A 69 5.67 13.27 4.09
C GLN A 69 5.40 14.68 4.63
N THR A 70 4.18 15.18 4.45
CA THR A 70 3.86 16.52 4.95
C THR A 70 3.70 16.52 6.47
N ARG A 71 4.11 17.61 7.09
CA ARG A 71 4.19 17.72 8.55
C ARG A 71 2.89 17.40 9.28
N GLY A 72 1.74 17.78 8.71
CA GLY A 72 0.43 17.58 9.32
C GLY A 72 -0.15 16.18 9.14
N TYR A 73 0.31 15.41 8.14
CA TYR A 73 -0.35 14.18 7.71
C TYR A 73 0.52 12.93 7.78
N LYS A 74 1.84 13.08 7.93
CA LYS A 74 2.76 11.92 7.97
C LYS A 74 2.40 10.94 9.09
N THR A 75 2.51 9.65 8.80
CA THR A 75 2.23 8.54 9.73
C THR A 75 3.44 7.65 9.99
N GLY A 76 4.63 8.03 9.49
CA GLY A 76 5.84 7.20 9.57
C GLY A 76 5.90 6.11 8.49
N GLY A 77 5.16 6.28 7.40
CA GLY A 77 5.15 5.38 6.26
C GLY A 77 4.02 4.35 6.29
N THR A 78 3.51 4.04 5.11
CA THR A 78 2.40 3.11 4.87
C THR A 78 2.89 1.96 4.02
N LEU A 79 2.48 0.74 4.34
CA LEU A 79 2.63 -0.42 3.48
C LEU A 79 1.47 -0.43 2.48
N HIS A 80 1.80 -0.29 1.20
CA HIS A 80 0.85 -0.47 0.11
C HIS A 80 1.08 -1.82 -0.55
N ILE A 81 0.07 -2.68 -0.53
CA ILE A 81 0.09 -4.00 -1.15
C ILE A 81 -0.79 -3.94 -2.39
N VAL A 82 -0.22 -4.12 -3.56
CA VAL A 82 -0.95 -4.07 -4.82
C VAL A 82 -1.13 -5.47 -5.37
N ILE A 83 -2.36 -5.97 -5.34
CA ILE A 83 -2.73 -7.24 -5.96
C ILE A 83 -2.90 -6.98 -7.46
N ASN A 84 -1.84 -7.25 -8.21
CA ASN A 84 -1.80 -7.00 -9.65
C ASN A 84 -2.36 -8.21 -10.41
N ASN A 85 -3.66 -8.42 -10.30
CA ASN A 85 -4.35 -9.49 -11.01
C ASN A 85 -4.67 -9.13 -12.48
N GLN A 86 -4.28 -7.94 -12.92
CA GLN A 86 -4.48 -7.42 -14.28
C GLN A 86 -5.96 -7.34 -14.70
N VAL A 87 -6.86 -7.26 -13.73
CA VAL A 87 -8.30 -7.09 -13.97
C VAL A 87 -8.65 -5.60 -13.94
N GLY A 88 -8.86 -5.03 -15.11
CA GLY A 88 -9.15 -3.60 -15.30
C GLY A 88 -10.63 -3.27 -15.45
N PHE A 89 -11.53 -3.81 -14.60
CA PHE A 89 -12.98 -3.64 -14.73
C PHE A 89 -13.49 -4.04 -16.13
N THR A 90 -13.86 -3.05 -16.97
CA THR A 90 -14.32 -3.26 -18.33
C THR A 90 -13.20 -3.18 -19.37
N THR A 91 -11.97 -2.85 -18.97
CA THR A 91 -10.81 -2.75 -19.87
C THR A 91 -10.05 -4.08 -19.85
N SER A 92 -10.07 -4.78 -20.99
CA SER A 92 -9.51 -6.13 -21.11
C SER A 92 -8.03 -6.15 -21.50
N ARG A 93 -7.53 -5.08 -22.13
CA ARG A 93 -6.15 -5.02 -22.61
C ARG A 93 -5.34 -4.04 -21.77
N GLN A 94 -4.13 -4.42 -21.41
CA GLN A 94 -3.23 -3.58 -20.63
C GLN A 94 -2.87 -2.29 -21.36
N GLU A 95 -2.67 -2.35 -22.67
CA GLU A 95 -2.38 -1.22 -23.54
C GLU A 95 -3.48 -0.15 -23.58
N ASP A 96 -4.72 -0.55 -23.27
CA ASP A 96 -5.86 0.35 -23.17
C ASP A 96 -6.10 0.86 -21.72
N ALA A 97 -5.42 0.26 -20.74
CA ALA A 97 -5.65 0.53 -19.33
C ALA A 97 -4.79 1.69 -18.79
N ARG A 98 -3.53 1.78 -19.21
CA ARG A 98 -2.60 2.82 -18.73
C ARG A 98 -1.42 3.00 -19.68
N SER A 99 -0.82 4.18 -19.63
CA SER A 99 0.37 4.52 -20.42
C SER A 99 1.67 3.99 -19.80
N THR A 100 1.68 3.67 -18.50
CA THR A 100 2.87 3.17 -17.80
C THR A 100 2.96 1.65 -17.88
N GLU A 101 4.18 1.13 -17.89
CA GLU A 101 4.42 -0.31 -17.90
C GLU A 101 3.90 -0.99 -16.63
N TYR A 102 4.16 -0.40 -15.48
CA TYR A 102 3.74 -0.92 -14.18
C TYR A 102 2.66 -0.03 -13.54
N CYS A 103 1.67 -0.64 -12.90
CA CYS A 103 0.68 0.09 -12.12
C CYS A 103 1.32 0.89 -10.97
N THR A 104 2.45 0.40 -10.46
CA THR A 104 3.21 1.02 -9.37
C THR A 104 4.09 2.20 -9.79
N ASP A 105 4.12 2.56 -11.08
CA ASP A 105 4.93 3.70 -11.55
C ASP A 105 4.52 5.04 -10.90
N ILE A 106 3.28 5.17 -10.44
CA ILE A 106 2.83 6.34 -9.68
C ILE A 106 3.59 6.52 -8.36
N ALA A 107 4.11 5.45 -7.77
CA ALA A 107 4.88 5.52 -6.53
C ALA A 107 6.26 6.17 -6.72
N LYS A 108 6.76 6.19 -7.94
CA LYS A 108 8.01 6.89 -8.29
C LYS A 108 7.93 8.39 -8.06
N MET A 109 6.72 8.95 -8.06
CA MET A 109 6.48 10.37 -7.79
C MET A 109 7.01 10.80 -6.41
N VAL A 110 6.94 9.92 -5.43
CA VAL A 110 7.44 10.17 -4.06
C VAL A 110 8.72 9.39 -3.74
N GLN A 111 9.34 8.80 -4.77
CA GLN A 111 10.59 8.03 -4.67
C GLN A 111 10.51 6.87 -3.65
N ALA A 112 9.32 6.32 -3.48
CA ALA A 112 9.10 5.19 -2.60
C ALA A 112 9.67 3.90 -3.22
N PRO A 113 10.29 3.00 -2.43
CA PRO A 113 10.74 1.71 -2.93
C PRO A 113 9.56 0.86 -3.38
N ILE A 114 9.78 0.08 -4.43
CA ILE A 114 8.80 -0.82 -5.02
C ILE A 114 9.42 -2.22 -5.04
N PHE A 115 8.75 -3.15 -4.40
CA PHE A 115 9.11 -4.57 -4.41
C PHE A 115 8.15 -5.33 -5.33
N HIS A 116 8.69 -6.00 -6.34
CA HIS A 116 7.94 -6.90 -7.19
C HIS A 116 8.19 -8.34 -6.77
N VAL A 117 7.12 -9.09 -6.53
CA VAL A 117 7.19 -10.48 -6.13
C VAL A 117 6.14 -11.30 -6.90
N ASN A 118 6.45 -12.54 -7.22
CA ASN A 118 5.48 -13.44 -7.82
C ASN A 118 4.43 -13.86 -6.79
N GLY A 119 3.17 -13.49 -7.00
CA GLY A 119 2.06 -13.84 -6.11
C GLY A 119 1.77 -15.35 -5.99
N ASP A 120 2.25 -16.15 -6.95
CA ASP A 120 2.14 -17.62 -6.92
C ASP A 120 3.21 -18.28 -6.02
N ASP A 121 4.14 -17.48 -5.47
CA ASP A 121 5.19 -17.93 -4.53
C ASP A 121 4.95 -17.32 -3.14
N PRO A 122 4.19 -18.00 -2.27
CA PRO A 122 3.83 -17.46 -0.96
C PRO A 122 5.04 -17.26 -0.04
N GLU A 123 6.10 -18.05 -0.19
CA GLU A 123 7.33 -17.88 0.62
C GLU A 123 8.05 -16.59 0.23
N ALA A 124 8.17 -16.32 -1.07
CA ALA A 124 8.72 -15.07 -1.57
C ALA A 124 7.89 -13.86 -1.14
N VAL A 125 6.54 -13.96 -1.17
CA VAL A 125 5.64 -12.90 -0.70
C VAL A 125 5.88 -12.59 0.77
N VAL A 126 5.97 -13.60 1.63
CA VAL A 126 6.26 -13.42 3.06
C VAL A 126 7.62 -12.77 3.27
N PHE A 127 8.66 -13.24 2.57
CA PHE A 127 10.00 -12.68 2.65
C PHE A 127 10.04 -11.20 2.26
N VAL A 128 9.43 -10.85 1.14
CA VAL A 128 9.37 -9.46 0.65
C VAL A 128 8.54 -8.58 1.60
N THR A 129 7.47 -9.11 2.17
CA THR A 129 6.66 -8.39 3.15
C THR A 129 7.47 -8.08 4.41
N GLN A 130 8.26 -9.04 4.91
CA GLN A 130 9.14 -8.80 6.04
C GLN A 130 10.17 -7.71 5.71
N LEU A 131 10.81 -7.79 4.55
CA LEU A 131 11.77 -6.78 4.08
C LEU A 131 11.13 -5.39 4.01
N ALA A 132 9.89 -5.31 3.53
CA ALA A 132 9.14 -4.06 3.45
C ALA A 132 8.85 -3.47 4.83
N VAL A 133 8.43 -4.30 5.79
CA VAL A 133 8.21 -3.86 7.18
C VAL A 133 9.52 -3.35 7.81
N ASP A 134 10.62 -4.08 7.63
CA ASP A 134 11.93 -3.70 8.16
C ASP A 134 12.41 -2.38 7.55
N TYR A 135 12.26 -2.23 6.24
CA TYR A 135 12.57 -0.97 5.55
C TYR A 135 11.72 0.19 6.06
N ARG A 136 10.40 -0.01 6.18
CA ARG A 136 9.48 1.00 6.73
C ARG A 136 9.93 1.44 8.12
N ASN A 137 10.24 0.51 9.00
CA ASN A 137 10.64 0.80 10.37
C ASN A 137 12.00 1.51 10.45
N GLN A 138 12.91 1.21 9.52
CA GLN A 138 14.23 1.84 9.44
C GLN A 138 14.16 3.28 8.90
N PHE A 139 13.35 3.52 7.88
CA PHE A 139 13.34 4.78 7.14
C PHE A 139 12.07 5.61 7.33
N LEU A 140 11.04 5.07 7.96
CA LEU A 140 9.73 5.69 8.19
C LEU A 140 9.14 6.26 6.90
N SER A 141 9.22 5.46 5.83
CA SER A 141 8.83 5.84 4.47
C SER A 141 7.74 4.92 3.91
N LEU A 142 7.06 5.39 2.87
CA LEU A 142 6.11 4.58 2.08
C LEU A 142 6.82 3.42 1.41
N ILE A 143 6.13 2.28 1.28
CA ILE A 143 6.63 1.10 0.58
C ILE A 143 5.51 0.47 -0.22
N HIS A 144 5.86 -0.02 -1.40
CA HIS A 144 4.94 -0.70 -2.30
C HIS A 144 5.40 -2.14 -2.55
N ILE A 145 4.48 -3.09 -2.38
CA ILE A 145 4.66 -4.49 -2.77
C ILE A 145 3.66 -4.74 -3.90
N SER A 146 4.15 -5.17 -5.05
CA SER A 146 3.33 -5.53 -6.19
C SER A 146 3.42 -7.03 -6.45
N GLU A 147 2.30 -7.69 -6.44
CA GLU A 147 2.16 -9.13 -6.66
C GLU A 147 1.49 -9.36 -8.02
N PRO A 148 2.26 -9.51 -9.13
CA PRO A 148 1.67 -9.95 -10.38
C PRO A 148 1.23 -11.40 -10.25
N THR A 149 -0.06 -11.64 -10.30
CA THR A 149 -0.62 -12.97 -10.53
C THR A 149 -0.68 -13.21 -12.04
N ARG A 150 -0.39 -14.43 -12.49
CA ARG A 150 -0.56 -14.76 -13.92
C ARG A 150 -2.02 -14.57 -14.31
N PRO A 151 -2.33 -13.94 -15.46
CA PRO A 151 -3.67 -13.98 -15.98
C PRO A 151 -4.11 -15.44 -16.11
N ASN A 152 -5.25 -15.79 -15.55
CA ASN A 152 -5.88 -17.05 -15.89
C ASN A 152 -6.11 -17.04 -17.40
N THR A 153 -5.30 -17.75 -18.13
CA THR A 153 -5.55 -18.06 -19.54
C THR A 153 -6.82 -18.92 -19.57
N ILE A 154 -7.96 -18.29 -19.88
CA ILE A 154 -9.17 -18.99 -20.28
C ILE A 154 -9.04 -19.34 -21.76
#